data_cc3373e1e2f36fe4de066ae346ecf58a
#
_entry.id   cc3373e1e2f36fe4de066ae346ecf58a
#
_cell.length_a   1.000
_cell.length_b   1.000
_cell.length_c   1.000
_cell.angle_alpha   90.00
_cell.angle_beta   90.00
_cell.angle_gamma   90.00
#
_symmetry.space_group_name_H-M   'P 1'
#
loop_
_entity.id
_entity.type
_entity.pdbx_description
1 polymer ?
#
loop_
_entity_poly.entity_id
_entity_poly.type
_entity_poly.pdbx_seq_one_letter_code
_entity_poly.pdbx_strand_id
1 'polypeptide(L)'
;MTTDTRERILDAAARIIRRDGLARTTTRLIAREARCSEALLYKYFPDKQDLFLRVLTERVPRVADVDELVGHGTARENLHLLTEQLLAFYDQSFPMAASIFGDTSLLDAHREKMRARGVGPEAPVSIVTAYIEAEQRTGRLTQDLDADAVARLLVGAALHEAFLANYSGAGLPDRTALAAALVAAVLPDH
;
A
#
# COMPACT_ATOMS: atom_id res chain seq x y z
N MET A 1 23.13 -15.74 8.69
CA MET A 1 23.79 -14.65 7.93
C MET A 1 23.09 -14.27 6.61
N THR A 2 22.24 -15.10 6.02
CA THR A 2 21.59 -14.85 4.71
C THR A 2 20.38 -13.90 4.77
N THR A 3 19.59 -13.92 5.84
CA THR A 3 18.39 -13.09 6.01
C THR A 3 18.74 -11.59 6.05
N ASP A 4 19.82 -11.23 6.75
CA ASP A 4 20.26 -9.83 6.86
C ASP A 4 20.63 -9.19 5.50
N THR A 5 21.31 -9.92 4.59
CA THR A 5 21.70 -9.34 3.29
C THR A 5 20.50 -9.10 2.38
N ARG A 6 19.53 -10.01 2.34
CA ARG A 6 18.29 -9.85 1.58
C ARG A 6 17.51 -8.62 2.07
N GLU A 7 17.33 -8.51 3.37
CA GLU A 7 16.62 -7.39 4.00
C GLU A 7 17.32 -6.05 3.72
N ARG A 8 18.65 -5.98 3.82
CA ARG A 8 19.42 -4.79 3.48
C ARG A 8 19.24 -4.36 2.03
N ILE A 9 19.16 -5.31 1.09
CA ILE A 9 18.91 -5.01 -0.34
C ILE A 9 17.50 -4.43 -0.51
N LEU A 10 16.48 -5.03 0.12
CA LEU A 10 15.10 -4.52 0.06
C LEU A 10 14.98 -3.13 0.68
N ASP A 11 15.60 -2.89 1.83
CA ASP A 11 15.59 -1.60 2.49
C ASP A 11 16.31 -0.53 1.66
N ALA A 12 17.45 -0.87 1.06
CA ALA A 12 18.17 0.02 0.16
C ALA A 12 17.34 0.36 -1.07
N ALA A 13 16.71 -0.64 -1.69
CA ALA A 13 15.84 -0.43 -2.83
C ALA A 13 14.65 0.47 -2.48
N ALA A 14 13.97 0.21 -1.35
CA ALA A 14 12.85 1.02 -0.89
C ALA A 14 13.25 2.50 -0.64
N ARG A 15 14.41 2.74 -0.03
CA ARG A 15 14.92 4.10 0.19
C ARG A 15 15.21 4.83 -1.12
N ILE A 16 15.90 4.15 -2.06
CA ILE A 16 16.27 4.76 -3.35
C ILE A 16 15.02 5.05 -4.18
N ILE A 17 14.08 4.11 -4.24
CA ILE A 17 12.81 4.29 -4.98
C ILE A 17 12.04 5.50 -4.46
N ARG A 18 11.94 5.65 -3.13
CA ARG A 18 11.25 6.80 -2.53
C ARG A 18 11.96 8.13 -2.82
N ARG A 19 13.30 8.13 -2.81
CA ARG A 19 14.09 9.35 -3.02
C ARG A 19 14.18 9.77 -4.48
N ASP A 20 14.47 8.81 -5.37
CA ASP A 20 14.88 9.08 -6.74
C ASP A 20 13.84 8.63 -7.78
N GLY A 21 12.80 7.90 -7.36
CA GLY A 21 11.81 7.27 -8.21
C GLY A 21 12.32 5.97 -8.87
N LEU A 22 11.39 5.17 -9.37
CA LEU A 22 11.70 3.86 -9.96
C LEU A 22 12.55 3.97 -11.24
N ALA A 23 12.27 4.97 -12.08
CA ALA A 23 12.96 5.16 -13.36
C ALA A 23 14.48 5.40 -13.19
N ARG A 24 14.89 6.08 -12.11
CA ARG A 24 16.30 6.35 -11.82
C ARG A 24 16.96 5.26 -10.97
N THR A 25 16.21 4.31 -10.48
CA THR A 25 16.71 3.23 -9.62
C THR A 25 17.35 2.14 -10.47
N THR A 26 18.65 1.89 -10.25
CA THR A 26 19.39 0.80 -10.90
C THR A 26 19.84 -0.23 -9.90
N THR A 27 20.01 -1.52 -10.32
CA THR A 27 20.53 -2.58 -9.46
C THR A 27 21.91 -2.27 -8.93
N ARG A 28 22.74 -1.60 -9.74
CA ARG A 28 24.08 -1.13 -9.32
C ARG A 28 23.99 -0.10 -8.19
N LEU A 29 23.04 0.84 -8.25
CA LEU A 29 22.82 1.83 -7.19
C LEU A 29 22.35 1.16 -5.90
N ILE A 30 21.40 0.22 -6.04
CA ILE A 30 20.87 -0.57 -4.90
C ILE A 30 21.99 -1.41 -4.26
N ALA A 31 22.78 -2.12 -5.05
CA ALA A 31 23.89 -2.94 -4.54
C ALA A 31 24.91 -2.11 -3.77
N ARG A 32 25.27 -0.93 -4.29
CA ARG A 32 26.14 0.03 -3.60
C ARG A 32 25.57 0.50 -2.27
N GLU A 33 24.31 0.89 -2.24
CA GLU A 33 23.60 1.34 -1.02
C GLU A 33 23.47 0.19 -0.01
N ALA A 34 23.19 -1.02 -0.48
CA ALA A 34 23.10 -2.23 0.34
C ALA A 34 24.47 -2.78 0.78
N ARG A 35 25.58 -2.17 0.33
CA ARG A 35 26.94 -2.63 0.58
C ARG A 35 27.17 -4.09 0.17
N CYS A 36 26.72 -4.45 -1.04
CA CYS A 36 26.94 -5.77 -1.62
C CYS A 36 27.33 -5.65 -3.11
N SER A 37 27.75 -6.76 -3.71
CA SER A 37 27.98 -6.82 -5.15
C SER A 37 26.66 -6.97 -5.92
N GLU A 38 26.61 -6.51 -7.17
CA GLU A 38 25.45 -6.74 -8.05
C GLU A 38 25.20 -8.24 -8.27
N ALA A 39 26.28 -9.06 -8.37
CA ALA A 39 26.15 -10.50 -8.46
C ALA A 39 25.46 -11.12 -7.25
N LEU A 40 25.74 -10.61 -6.05
CA LEU A 40 25.06 -11.05 -4.83
C LEU A 40 23.59 -10.61 -4.81
N LEU A 41 23.27 -9.40 -5.30
CA LEU A 41 21.90 -8.94 -5.44
C LEU A 41 21.09 -9.88 -6.35
N TYR A 42 21.62 -10.24 -7.51
CA TYR A 42 20.96 -11.16 -8.45
C TYR A 42 20.81 -12.59 -7.92
N LYS A 43 21.61 -12.99 -6.94
CA LYS A 43 21.43 -14.28 -6.24
C LYS A 43 20.12 -14.30 -5.40
N TYR A 44 19.68 -13.15 -4.88
CA TYR A 44 18.45 -13.05 -4.09
C TYR A 44 17.24 -12.63 -4.92
N PHE A 45 17.46 -11.83 -5.96
CA PHE A 45 16.41 -11.27 -6.81
C PHE A 45 16.82 -11.50 -8.27
N PRO A 46 16.17 -12.46 -8.98
CA PRO A 46 16.58 -12.87 -10.32
C PRO A 46 16.61 -11.73 -11.33
N ASP A 47 15.73 -10.74 -11.16
CA ASP A 47 15.65 -9.54 -12.00
C ASP A 47 15.24 -8.31 -11.19
N LYS A 48 15.39 -7.15 -11.83
CA LYS A 48 15.01 -5.85 -11.27
C LYS A 48 13.51 -5.78 -10.95
N GLN A 49 12.67 -6.42 -11.74
CA GLN A 49 11.22 -6.40 -11.58
C GLN A 49 10.79 -7.23 -10.37
N ASP A 50 11.43 -8.39 -10.11
CA ASP A 50 11.18 -9.17 -8.90
C ASP A 50 11.58 -8.39 -7.63
N LEU A 51 12.75 -7.71 -7.66
CA LEU A 51 13.18 -6.86 -6.56
C LEU A 51 12.15 -5.75 -6.28
N PHE A 52 11.66 -5.06 -7.31
CA PHE A 52 10.69 -3.99 -7.14
C PHE A 52 9.35 -4.50 -6.64
N LEU A 53 8.89 -5.63 -7.13
CA LEU A 53 7.67 -6.26 -6.64
C LEU A 53 7.81 -6.66 -5.15
N ARG A 54 8.98 -7.16 -4.74
CA ARG A 54 9.25 -7.48 -3.33
C ARG A 54 9.27 -6.22 -2.47
N VAL A 55 9.84 -5.13 -2.93
CA VAL A 55 9.75 -3.84 -2.22
C VAL A 55 8.29 -3.44 -2.02
N LEU A 56 7.48 -3.52 -3.05
CA LEU A 56 6.05 -3.18 -2.98
C LEU A 56 5.29 -4.08 -1.99
N THR A 57 5.59 -5.37 -1.95
CA THR A 57 4.86 -6.33 -1.11
C THR A 57 5.39 -6.45 0.31
N GLU A 58 6.66 -6.09 0.56
CA GLU A 58 7.32 -6.34 1.84
C GLU A 58 7.77 -5.05 2.56
N ARG A 59 7.77 -3.88 1.89
CA ARG A 59 8.23 -2.59 2.44
C ARG A 59 7.20 -1.48 2.41
N VAL A 60 6.06 -1.71 1.78
CA VAL A 60 4.92 -0.81 1.88
C VAL A 60 4.07 -1.24 3.08
N PRO A 61 3.52 -0.32 3.86
CA PRO A 61 2.63 -0.65 4.97
C PRO A 61 1.50 -1.56 4.50
N ARG A 62 1.19 -2.57 5.30
CA ARG A 62 0.02 -3.43 5.03
C ARG A 62 -1.21 -2.78 5.65
N VAL A 63 -2.33 -3.01 5.01
CA VAL A 63 -3.63 -2.82 5.65
C VAL A 63 -3.83 -3.99 6.61
N ALA A 64 -4.33 -3.72 7.83
CA ALA A 64 -4.50 -4.74 8.87
C ALA A 64 -5.35 -5.92 8.39
N ASP A 65 -5.14 -7.06 9.01
CA ASP A 65 -6.00 -8.21 8.82
C ASP A 65 -7.38 -7.91 9.42
N VAL A 66 -8.42 -8.12 8.62
CA VAL A 66 -9.83 -7.88 9.02
C VAL A 66 -10.19 -8.70 10.25
N ASP A 67 -9.72 -9.95 10.31
CA ASP A 67 -10.03 -10.87 11.42
C ASP A 67 -9.50 -10.38 12.78
N GLU A 68 -8.44 -9.56 12.77
CA GLU A 68 -7.89 -8.96 14.00
C GLU A 68 -8.70 -7.75 14.50
N LEU A 69 -9.53 -7.16 13.64
CA LEU A 69 -10.28 -5.94 13.93
C LEU A 69 -11.75 -6.20 14.26
N VAL A 70 -12.34 -7.20 13.61
CA VAL A 70 -13.78 -7.51 13.77
C VAL A 70 -14.10 -7.88 15.22
N GLY A 71 -15.10 -7.19 15.79
CA GLY A 71 -15.53 -7.41 17.16
C GLY A 71 -14.66 -6.76 18.23
N HIS A 72 -13.54 -6.12 17.89
CA HIS A 72 -12.66 -5.42 18.82
C HIS A 72 -12.82 -3.90 18.69
N GLY A 73 -12.59 -3.16 19.76
CA GLY A 73 -12.74 -1.69 19.79
C GLY A 73 -14.12 -1.24 19.30
N THR A 74 -14.21 -0.06 18.70
CA THR A 74 -15.42 0.39 17.97
C THR A 74 -15.22 0.28 16.47
N ALA A 75 -16.33 0.08 15.73
CA ALA A 75 -16.28 0.01 14.27
C ALA A 75 -15.70 1.30 13.66
N ARG A 76 -15.98 2.44 14.26
CA ARG A 76 -15.43 3.75 13.85
C ARG A 76 -13.92 3.83 14.04
N GLU A 77 -13.41 3.43 15.23
CA GLU A 77 -11.96 3.44 15.50
C GLU A 77 -11.20 2.51 14.54
N ASN A 78 -11.77 1.37 14.22
CA ASN A 78 -11.18 0.42 13.28
C ASN A 78 -11.19 0.94 11.84
N LEU A 79 -12.29 1.58 11.39
CA LEU A 79 -12.33 2.26 10.09
C LEU A 79 -11.33 3.41 10.01
N HIS A 80 -11.16 4.16 11.11
CA HIS A 80 -10.13 5.18 11.21
C HIS A 80 -8.73 4.58 11.05
N LEU A 81 -8.41 3.51 11.77
CA LEU A 81 -7.13 2.80 11.65
C LEU A 81 -6.90 2.27 10.22
N LEU A 82 -7.90 1.64 9.62
CA LEU A 82 -7.83 1.14 8.23
C LEU A 82 -7.58 2.30 7.25
N THR A 83 -8.25 3.44 7.44
CA THR A 83 -8.07 4.63 6.59
C THR A 83 -6.68 5.24 6.75
N GLU A 84 -6.14 5.33 7.95
CA GLU A 84 -4.75 5.74 8.18
C GLU A 84 -3.74 4.82 7.48
N GLN A 85 -3.99 3.52 7.52
CA GLN A 85 -3.16 2.52 6.85
C GLN A 85 -3.24 2.62 5.33
N LEU A 86 -4.44 2.89 4.78
CA LEU A 86 -4.63 3.15 3.34
C LEU A 86 -3.86 4.40 2.91
N LEU A 87 -3.95 5.49 3.66
CA LEU A 87 -3.18 6.72 3.41
C LEU A 87 -1.68 6.43 3.40
N ALA A 88 -1.17 5.69 4.39
CA ALA A 88 0.24 5.31 4.48
C ALA A 88 0.66 4.39 3.32
N PHE A 89 -0.20 3.44 2.96
CA PHE A 89 0.02 2.52 1.85
C PHE A 89 0.16 3.27 0.52
N TYR A 90 -0.80 4.13 0.20
CA TYR A 90 -0.78 4.85 -1.08
C TYR A 90 0.32 5.91 -1.14
N ASP A 91 0.59 6.64 -0.06
CA ASP A 91 1.70 7.59 0.00
C ASP A 91 3.04 6.93 -0.36
N GLN A 92 3.29 5.73 0.15
CA GLN A 92 4.53 5.01 -0.10
C GLN A 92 4.55 4.25 -1.43
N SER A 93 3.41 3.75 -1.92
CA SER A 93 3.32 2.97 -3.15
C SER A 93 3.14 3.82 -4.40
N PHE A 94 2.59 5.04 -4.28
CA PHE A 94 2.24 5.89 -5.42
C PHE A 94 3.41 6.19 -6.36
N PRO A 95 4.62 6.58 -5.91
CA PRO A 95 5.74 6.85 -6.82
C PRO A 95 6.13 5.62 -7.66
N MET A 96 5.97 4.43 -7.09
CA MET A 96 6.24 3.18 -7.78
C MET A 96 5.13 2.85 -8.78
N ALA A 97 3.88 3.00 -8.38
CA ALA A 97 2.72 2.81 -9.25
C ALA A 97 2.77 3.75 -10.46
N ALA A 98 3.06 5.03 -10.25
CA ALA A 98 3.23 6.01 -11.33
C ALA A 98 4.32 5.60 -12.33
N SER A 99 5.44 5.05 -11.86
CA SER A 99 6.51 4.55 -12.71
C SER A 99 6.12 3.28 -13.49
N ILE A 100 5.35 2.38 -12.86
CA ILE A 100 4.82 1.17 -13.51
C ILE A 100 3.84 1.54 -14.62
N PHE A 101 2.94 2.48 -14.37
CA PHE A 101 1.98 2.96 -15.39
C PHE A 101 2.65 3.72 -16.54
N GLY A 102 3.80 4.30 -16.32
CA GLY A 102 4.60 4.98 -17.35
C GLY A 102 5.36 4.05 -18.30
N ASP A 103 5.40 2.74 -18.04
CA ASP A 103 6.12 1.74 -18.85
C ASP A 103 5.22 0.50 -19.07
N THR A 104 4.80 0.29 -20.30
CA THR A 104 3.89 -0.81 -20.67
C THR A 104 4.46 -2.18 -20.36
N SER A 105 5.76 -2.39 -20.57
CA SER A 105 6.43 -3.66 -20.26
C SER A 105 6.45 -3.96 -18.77
N LEU A 106 6.73 -2.94 -17.94
CA LEU A 106 6.66 -3.06 -16.48
C LEU A 106 5.23 -3.31 -16.01
N LEU A 107 4.25 -2.65 -16.62
CA LEU A 107 2.84 -2.82 -16.28
C LEU A 107 2.38 -4.25 -16.58
N ASP A 108 2.72 -4.79 -17.74
CA ASP A 108 2.32 -6.16 -18.12
C ASP A 108 3.00 -7.21 -17.22
N ALA A 109 4.28 -7.06 -16.93
CA ALA A 109 4.98 -7.93 -15.98
C ALA A 109 4.40 -7.83 -14.57
N HIS A 110 4.01 -6.62 -14.14
CA HIS A 110 3.35 -6.41 -12.85
C HIS A 110 1.99 -7.10 -12.79
N ARG A 111 1.15 -6.91 -13.81
CA ARG A 111 -0.17 -7.56 -13.93
C ARG A 111 -0.08 -9.08 -13.87
N GLU A 112 0.87 -9.66 -14.58
CA GLU A 112 1.09 -11.10 -14.59
C GLU A 112 1.49 -11.63 -13.21
N LYS A 113 2.45 -10.97 -12.55
CA LYS A 113 2.91 -11.35 -11.21
C LYS A 113 1.82 -11.18 -10.13
N MET A 114 0.99 -10.15 -10.23
CA MET A 114 -0.14 -9.95 -9.31
C MET A 114 -1.22 -11.01 -9.52
N ARG A 115 -1.57 -11.30 -10.78
CA ARG A 115 -2.52 -12.36 -11.13
C ARG A 115 -2.06 -13.74 -10.63
N ALA A 116 -0.78 -14.06 -10.79
CA ALA A 116 -0.21 -15.32 -10.31
C ALA A 116 -0.28 -15.48 -8.78
N ARG A 117 -0.44 -14.38 -8.04
CA ARG A 117 -0.61 -14.36 -6.57
C ARG A 117 -2.09 -14.26 -6.15
N GLY A 118 -3.02 -14.18 -7.07
CA GLY A 118 -4.45 -14.00 -6.77
C GLY A 118 -4.76 -12.65 -6.13
N VAL A 119 -3.91 -11.63 -6.36
CA VAL A 119 -4.07 -10.28 -5.79
C VAL A 119 -4.18 -9.28 -6.95
N GLY A 120 -5.09 -8.32 -6.83
CA GLY A 120 -5.30 -7.26 -7.81
C GLY A 120 -5.37 -5.88 -7.17
N PRO A 121 -5.51 -4.84 -8.00
CA PRO A 121 -5.65 -3.46 -7.52
C PRO A 121 -6.92 -3.22 -6.70
N GLU A 122 -7.90 -4.11 -6.78
CA GLU A 122 -9.13 -4.11 -5.99
C GLU A 122 -8.93 -4.56 -4.53
N ALA A 123 -7.82 -5.19 -4.19
CA ALA A 123 -7.59 -5.76 -2.86
C ALA A 123 -7.83 -4.78 -1.70
N PRO A 124 -7.40 -3.50 -1.75
CA PRO A 124 -7.70 -2.56 -0.67
C PRO A 124 -9.20 -2.31 -0.48
N VAL A 125 -9.97 -2.24 -1.58
CA VAL A 125 -11.44 -2.11 -1.51
C VAL A 125 -12.03 -3.36 -0.87
N SER A 126 -11.64 -4.55 -1.33
CA SER A 126 -12.15 -5.82 -0.81
C SER A 126 -11.88 -5.98 0.69
N ILE A 127 -10.72 -5.54 1.20
CA ILE A 127 -10.38 -5.58 2.63
C ILE A 127 -11.36 -4.71 3.43
N VAL A 128 -11.57 -3.47 3.02
CA VAL A 128 -12.46 -2.54 3.74
C VAL A 128 -13.91 -2.98 3.64
N THR A 129 -14.36 -3.45 2.47
CA THR A 129 -15.71 -4.01 2.28
C THR A 129 -15.93 -5.19 3.22
N ALA A 130 -15.01 -6.17 3.24
CA ALA A 130 -15.10 -7.33 4.11
C ALA A 130 -15.17 -6.97 5.60
N TYR A 131 -14.42 -5.96 6.02
CA TYR A 131 -14.49 -5.43 7.39
C TYR A 131 -15.88 -4.87 7.71
N ILE A 132 -16.43 -3.98 6.86
CA ILE A 132 -17.74 -3.35 7.07
C ILE A 132 -18.84 -4.42 7.11
N GLU A 133 -18.85 -5.35 6.16
CA GLU A 133 -19.82 -6.45 6.12
C GLU A 133 -19.73 -7.35 7.36
N ALA A 134 -18.52 -7.59 7.88
CA ALA A 134 -18.35 -8.37 9.11
C ALA A 134 -18.94 -7.64 10.33
N GLU A 135 -18.74 -6.34 10.46
CA GLU A 135 -19.32 -5.51 11.52
C GLU A 135 -20.84 -5.38 11.38
N GLN A 136 -21.37 -5.36 10.16
CA GLN A 136 -22.80 -5.41 9.88
C GLN A 136 -23.41 -6.75 10.32
N ARG A 137 -22.76 -7.87 10.04
CA ARG A 137 -23.23 -9.20 10.48
C ARG A 137 -23.32 -9.33 12.00
N THR A 138 -22.45 -8.64 12.73
CA THR A 138 -22.47 -8.61 14.20
C THR A 138 -23.39 -7.55 14.79
N GLY A 139 -24.05 -6.73 13.94
CA GLY A 139 -24.96 -5.66 14.36
C GLY A 139 -24.24 -4.41 14.91
N ARG A 140 -22.93 -4.29 14.69
CA ARG A 140 -22.13 -3.13 15.15
C ARG A 140 -22.12 -1.98 14.14
N LEU A 141 -22.46 -2.26 12.88
CA LEU A 141 -22.77 -1.28 11.84
C LEU A 141 -24.17 -1.53 11.29
N THR A 142 -24.82 -0.47 10.84
CA THR A 142 -26.16 -0.55 10.22
C THR A 142 -26.10 -1.29 8.88
N GLN A 143 -27.16 -2.06 8.60
CA GLN A 143 -27.33 -2.75 7.31
C GLN A 143 -27.61 -1.79 6.14
N ASP A 144 -28.03 -0.56 6.43
CA ASP A 144 -28.33 0.46 5.42
C ASP A 144 -27.06 1.07 4.80
N LEU A 145 -25.88 0.81 5.39
CA LEU A 145 -24.59 1.27 4.87
C LEU A 145 -24.16 0.36 3.71
N ASP A 146 -23.98 0.95 2.52
CA ASP A 146 -23.39 0.24 1.38
C ASP A 146 -21.89 0.05 1.60
N ALA A 147 -21.51 -1.16 1.99
CA ALA A 147 -20.12 -1.50 2.35
C ALA A 147 -19.13 -1.28 1.19
N ASP A 148 -19.49 -1.65 -0.04
CA ASP A 148 -18.63 -1.49 -1.22
C ASP A 148 -18.49 0.00 -1.60
N ALA A 149 -19.58 0.76 -1.56
CA ALA A 149 -19.53 2.18 -1.83
C ALA A 149 -18.67 2.95 -0.83
N VAL A 150 -18.80 2.67 0.47
CA VAL A 150 -17.97 3.28 1.53
C VAL A 150 -16.50 2.90 1.35
N ALA A 151 -16.22 1.63 1.09
CA ALA A 151 -14.84 1.17 0.85
C ALA A 151 -14.21 1.90 -0.33
N ARG A 152 -14.92 2.04 -1.45
CA ARG A 152 -14.45 2.78 -2.64
C ARG A 152 -14.20 4.25 -2.35
N LEU A 153 -15.06 4.90 -1.55
CA LEU A 153 -14.86 6.30 -1.16
C LEU A 153 -13.60 6.48 -0.31
N LEU A 154 -13.39 5.64 0.71
CA LEU A 154 -12.21 5.72 1.58
C LEU A 154 -10.91 5.40 0.81
N VAL A 155 -10.91 4.34 0.02
CA VAL A 155 -9.76 3.93 -0.81
C VAL A 155 -9.46 4.98 -1.88
N GLY A 156 -10.49 5.50 -2.55
CA GLY A 156 -10.36 6.53 -3.58
C GLY A 156 -9.83 7.84 -3.00
N ALA A 157 -10.33 8.26 -1.84
CA ALA A 157 -9.84 9.44 -1.14
C ALA A 157 -8.35 9.26 -0.73
N ALA A 158 -7.98 8.12 -0.16
CA ALA A 158 -6.59 7.86 0.24
C ALA A 158 -5.62 7.87 -0.96
N LEU A 159 -6.04 7.30 -2.10
CA LEU A 159 -5.27 7.34 -3.35
C LEU A 159 -5.15 8.78 -3.89
N HIS A 160 -6.24 9.56 -3.85
CA HIS A 160 -6.23 10.96 -4.29
C HIS A 160 -5.30 11.83 -3.46
N GLU A 161 -5.34 11.70 -2.14
CA GLU A 161 -4.43 12.41 -1.24
C GLU A 161 -2.96 12.06 -1.50
N ALA A 162 -2.67 10.78 -1.73
CA ALA A 162 -1.32 10.35 -2.12
C ALA A 162 -0.88 10.96 -3.47
N PHE A 163 -1.80 11.06 -4.44
CA PHE A 163 -1.55 11.75 -5.70
C PHE A 163 -1.20 13.22 -5.45
N LEU A 164 -2.01 13.95 -4.69
CA LEU A 164 -1.78 15.37 -4.40
C LEU A 164 -0.46 15.61 -3.65
N ALA A 165 -0.16 14.78 -2.66
CA ALA A 165 1.10 14.84 -1.89
C ALA A 165 2.33 14.66 -2.79
N ASN A 166 2.29 13.66 -3.67
CA ASN A 166 3.38 13.39 -4.61
C ASN A 166 3.48 14.45 -5.71
N TYR A 167 2.35 14.97 -6.20
CA TYR A 167 2.33 16.01 -7.22
C TYR A 167 2.89 17.34 -6.70
N SER A 168 2.51 17.73 -5.49
CA SER A 168 2.98 18.97 -4.86
C SER A 168 4.38 18.88 -4.25
N GLY A 169 4.83 17.66 -3.92
CA GLY A 169 6.06 17.43 -3.15
C GLY A 169 5.97 17.86 -1.68
N ALA A 170 4.78 18.19 -1.18
CA ALA A 170 4.56 18.66 0.19
C ALA A 170 4.40 17.51 1.22
N GLY A 171 4.26 16.27 0.75
CA GLY A 171 3.90 15.14 1.59
C GLY A 171 2.42 15.14 2.00
N LEU A 172 1.98 14.05 2.64
CA LEU A 172 0.63 13.98 3.20
C LEU A 172 0.46 14.94 4.37
N PRO A 173 -0.74 15.56 4.54
CA PRO A 173 -1.10 16.24 5.77
C PRO A 173 -1.13 15.26 6.97
N ASP A 174 -1.54 15.74 8.14
CA ASP A 174 -1.74 14.87 9.30
C ASP A 174 -2.71 13.74 8.96
N ARG A 175 -2.16 12.52 8.86
CA ARG A 175 -2.91 11.33 8.45
C ARG A 175 -4.02 10.98 9.41
N THR A 176 -3.79 11.17 10.70
CA THR A 176 -4.79 10.88 11.74
C THR A 176 -5.99 11.81 11.61
N ALA A 177 -5.74 13.11 11.48
CA ALA A 177 -6.79 14.10 11.29
C ALA A 177 -7.56 13.88 9.96
N LEU A 178 -6.84 13.56 8.90
CA LEU A 178 -7.44 13.29 7.58
C LEU A 178 -8.30 12.01 7.60
N ALA A 179 -7.80 10.93 8.18
CA ALA A 179 -8.56 9.69 8.33
C ALA A 179 -9.83 9.90 9.16
N ALA A 180 -9.76 10.67 10.26
CA ALA A 180 -10.92 11.01 11.07
C ALA A 180 -11.97 11.77 10.25
N ALA A 181 -11.56 12.76 9.46
CA ALA A 181 -12.46 13.53 8.61
C ALA A 181 -13.15 12.67 7.54
N LEU A 182 -12.38 11.77 6.88
CA LEU A 182 -12.92 10.86 5.85
C LEU A 182 -13.92 9.87 6.45
N VAL A 183 -13.60 9.29 7.59
CA VAL A 183 -14.51 8.35 8.27
C VAL A 183 -15.77 9.06 8.76
N ALA A 184 -15.67 10.27 9.31
CA ALA A 184 -16.83 11.05 9.72
C ALA A 184 -17.76 11.39 8.55
N ALA A 185 -17.21 11.58 7.35
CA ALA A 185 -18.00 11.87 6.15
C ALA A 185 -18.83 10.66 5.66
N VAL A 186 -18.34 9.42 5.86
CA VAL A 186 -19.04 8.20 5.42
C VAL A 186 -19.79 7.49 6.54
N LEU A 187 -19.45 7.78 7.79
CA LEU A 187 -20.08 7.23 8.99
C LEU A 187 -20.38 8.38 9.97
N PRO A 188 -21.46 9.18 9.73
CA PRO A 188 -21.81 10.28 10.62
C PRO A 188 -22.16 9.80 12.02
N ASP A 189 -21.96 10.68 13.02
CA ASP A 189 -22.45 10.44 14.39
C ASP A 189 -23.98 10.59 14.40
N HIS A 190 -24.66 9.58 14.89
CA HIS A 190 -26.11 9.61 15.14
C HIS A 190 -26.40 9.92 16.58
#